data_380e1670e26959ac74d8bdbd0cdc450b
#
_entry.id   380e1670e26959ac74d8bdbd0cdc450b
#
_cell.length_a   1.000
_cell.length_b   1.000
_cell.length_c   1.000
_cell.angle_alpha   90.00
_cell.angle_beta   90.00
_cell.angle_gamma   90.00
#
_symmetry.space_group_name_H-M   'P 1'
#
loop_
_entity.id
_entity.type
_entity.pdbx_description
1 polymer ?
#
loop_
_entity_poly.entity_id
_entity_poly.type
_entity_poly.pdbx_seq_one_letter_code
_entity_poly.pdbx_strand_id
1 'polypeptide(L)'
;MPNCKPLMILLTALIAVSPVHAAPTACPQTFYAGQPPAVLNPRLLAGTRALCFQAFAVLHSATTRTPLYSAEHLTRDTVAAARGIPREGEFHPEPALPEAERAELQDYARSGFDRGHMAPSGDMPDQDAQQESFSLANMVPQAPKLNRSIWEGIESAVRRLAEREGDIYVVTGPIYSGAELQRVGNVIVPTHTFKAIMSVRRGLAAAYVAKNVDSAPWAVINMAQLADLTGLTVFPALPAGARQVSLRLPAPTPHGYGSRRRGYAQ
;
A
#
# COMPACT_ATOMS: atom_id res chain seq x y z
N MET A 1 -30.30 -49.32 -46.06
CA MET A 1 -28.96 -49.02 -45.46
C MET A 1 -29.06 -47.69 -44.72
N PRO A 2 -29.05 -47.64 -43.40
CA PRO A 2 -29.10 -46.36 -42.64
C PRO A 2 -27.70 -45.76 -42.46
N ASN A 3 -27.59 -44.50 -42.84
CA ASN A 3 -26.37 -43.70 -42.67
C ASN A 3 -26.18 -43.33 -41.19
N CYS A 4 -25.19 -43.91 -40.53
CA CYS A 4 -24.70 -43.46 -39.23
C CYS A 4 -23.77 -42.27 -39.42
N LYS A 5 -24.15 -41.07 -38.97
CA LYS A 5 -23.26 -39.92 -38.88
C LYS A 5 -22.48 -39.99 -37.54
N PRO A 6 -21.15 -39.79 -37.50
CA PRO A 6 -20.42 -39.79 -36.26
C PRO A 6 -20.71 -38.52 -35.48
N LEU A 7 -21.05 -38.67 -34.20
CA LEU A 7 -21.21 -37.59 -33.22
C LEU A 7 -19.83 -37.13 -32.78
N MET A 8 -19.42 -35.92 -33.18
CA MET A 8 -18.16 -35.33 -32.83
C MET A 8 -18.31 -34.68 -31.44
N ILE A 9 -17.79 -35.35 -30.40
CA ILE A 9 -17.76 -34.83 -29.03
C ILE A 9 -16.60 -33.78 -28.94
N LEU A 10 -16.97 -32.51 -28.84
CA LEU A 10 -16.03 -31.43 -28.58
C LEU A 10 -15.64 -31.49 -27.09
N LEU A 11 -14.42 -31.94 -26.81
CA LEU A 11 -13.83 -31.92 -25.48
C LEU A 11 -13.31 -30.48 -25.21
N THR A 12 -14.06 -29.67 -24.47
CA THR A 12 -13.58 -28.37 -23.98
C THR A 12 -12.62 -28.59 -22.80
N ALA A 13 -11.34 -28.44 -23.05
CA ALA A 13 -10.34 -28.44 -21.99
C ALA A 13 -10.50 -27.18 -21.11
N LEU A 14 -10.98 -27.35 -19.88
CA LEU A 14 -10.88 -26.31 -18.85
C LEU A 14 -9.40 -26.13 -18.50
N ILE A 15 -8.81 -25.01 -18.90
CA ILE A 15 -7.50 -24.61 -18.43
C ILE A 15 -7.68 -24.13 -16.98
N ALA A 16 -7.31 -24.96 -16.02
CA ALA A 16 -7.22 -24.57 -14.62
C ALA A 16 -6.06 -23.61 -14.47
N VAL A 17 -6.35 -22.32 -14.30
CA VAL A 17 -5.35 -21.32 -13.92
C VAL A 17 -5.00 -21.60 -12.45
N SER A 18 -3.85 -22.21 -12.22
CA SER A 18 -3.31 -22.41 -10.88
C SER A 18 -3.01 -21.03 -10.26
N PRO A 19 -3.43 -20.77 -9.00
CA PRO A 19 -3.07 -19.53 -8.33
C PRO A 19 -1.55 -19.48 -8.21
N VAL A 20 -0.95 -18.39 -8.68
CA VAL A 20 0.47 -18.08 -8.43
C VAL A 20 0.60 -17.85 -6.92
N HIS A 21 1.12 -18.82 -6.19
CA HIS A 21 1.42 -18.67 -4.79
C HIS A 21 2.55 -17.65 -4.66
N ALA A 22 2.33 -16.61 -3.87
CA ALA A 22 3.41 -15.69 -3.48
C ALA A 22 4.55 -16.50 -2.82
N ALA A 23 5.79 -16.16 -3.15
CA ALA A 23 6.96 -16.77 -2.51
C ALA A 23 6.87 -16.62 -0.97
N PRO A 24 7.40 -17.59 -0.19
CA PRO A 24 7.46 -17.47 1.26
C PRO A 24 8.13 -16.15 1.65
N THR A 25 7.52 -15.39 2.57
CA THR A 25 8.08 -14.14 3.08
C THR A 25 8.94 -14.40 4.33
N ALA A 26 10.02 -13.63 4.49
CA ALA A 26 10.84 -13.65 5.70
C ALA A 26 10.15 -12.94 6.89
N CYS A 27 9.08 -12.14 6.64
CA CYS A 27 8.35 -11.40 7.68
C CYS A 27 6.83 -11.66 7.61
N PRO A 28 6.36 -12.90 7.86
CA PRO A 28 4.95 -13.27 7.75
C PRO A 28 4.04 -12.50 8.72
N GLN A 29 4.59 -11.99 9.82
CA GLN A 29 3.86 -11.23 10.85
C GLN A 29 3.28 -9.91 10.33
N THR A 30 3.82 -9.33 9.25
CA THR A 30 3.32 -8.10 8.65
C THR A 30 2.13 -8.32 7.71
N PHE A 31 1.78 -9.57 7.42
CA PHE A 31 0.75 -9.92 6.45
C PHE A 31 -0.41 -10.67 7.09
N TYR A 32 -1.64 -10.33 6.69
CA TYR A 32 -2.83 -11.05 7.14
C TYR A 32 -2.72 -12.55 6.83
N ALA A 33 -2.91 -13.38 7.86
CA ALA A 33 -2.70 -14.83 7.81
C ALA A 33 -1.31 -15.25 7.29
N GLY A 34 -0.29 -14.40 7.45
CA GLY A 34 1.06 -14.66 6.96
C GLY A 34 1.22 -14.65 5.43
N GLN A 35 0.21 -14.20 4.69
CA GLN A 35 0.17 -14.24 3.23
C GLN A 35 0.40 -12.86 2.62
N PRO A 36 1.54 -12.64 1.95
CA PRO A 36 1.79 -11.38 1.23
C PRO A 36 0.79 -11.19 0.08
N PRO A 37 0.58 -9.94 -0.37
CA PRO A 37 -0.24 -9.64 -1.54
C PRO A 37 0.15 -10.50 -2.75
N ALA A 38 -0.83 -11.11 -3.41
CA ALA A 38 -0.61 -11.89 -4.62
C ALA A 38 -0.63 -10.98 -5.84
N VAL A 39 0.42 -11.07 -6.67
CA VAL A 39 0.53 -10.30 -7.91
C VAL A 39 -0.21 -11.05 -9.02
N LEU A 40 -1.28 -10.46 -9.54
CA LEU A 40 -2.11 -11.03 -10.60
C LEU A 40 -1.50 -10.80 -11.98
N ASN A 41 -0.80 -9.68 -12.17
CA ASN A 41 -0.12 -9.35 -13.42
C ASN A 41 1.37 -9.73 -13.32
N PRO A 42 1.83 -10.80 -14.01
CA PRO A 42 3.23 -11.24 -13.92
C PRO A 42 4.26 -10.19 -14.35
N ARG A 43 3.86 -9.21 -15.17
CA ARG A 43 4.76 -8.12 -15.59
C ARG A 43 5.21 -7.25 -14.44
N LEU A 44 4.43 -7.17 -13.35
CA LEU A 44 4.79 -6.42 -12.15
C LEU A 44 5.87 -7.13 -11.32
N LEU A 45 6.09 -8.45 -11.51
CA LEU A 45 7.10 -9.22 -10.76
C LEU A 45 8.52 -9.02 -11.29
N ALA A 46 8.68 -8.56 -12.54
CA ALA A 46 10.01 -8.36 -13.11
C ALA A 46 10.79 -7.30 -12.32
N GLY A 47 11.98 -7.68 -11.82
CA GLY A 47 12.83 -6.77 -11.04
C GLY A 47 12.29 -6.39 -9.67
N THR A 48 11.43 -7.23 -9.06
CA THR A 48 10.97 -6.99 -7.69
C THR A 48 11.93 -7.61 -6.66
N ARG A 49 12.02 -6.95 -5.49
CA ARG A 49 12.78 -7.42 -4.32
C ARG A 49 11.94 -7.26 -3.07
N ALA A 50 11.81 -8.34 -2.29
CA ALA A 50 11.16 -8.31 -1.00
C ALA A 50 12.15 -7.84 0.06
N LEU A 51 11.74 -6.86 0.86
CA LEU A 51 12.49 -6.31 1.98
C LEU A 51 11.67 -6.49 3.25
N CYS A 52 12.32 -6.92 4.32
CA CYS A 52 11.74 -7.03 5.65
C CYS A 52 12.42 -6.04 6.59
N PHE A 53 11.63 -5.19 7.21
CA PHE A 53 12.01 -4.27 8.26
C PHE A 53 11.39 -4.71 9.60
N GLN A 54 11.74 -4.06 10.69
CA GLN A 54 11.25 -4.47 12.03
C GLN A 54 9.72 -4.44 12.14
N ALA A 55 9.09 -3.35 11.65
CA ALA A 55 7.65 -3.12 11.81
C ALA A 55 6.85 -3.19 10.50
N PHE A 56 7.50 -3.31 9.35
CA PHE A 56 6.85 -3.36 8.05
C PHE A 56 7.64 -4.19 7.03
N ALA A 57 6.99 -4.51 5.92
CA ALA A 57 7.60 -5.18 4.79
C ALA A 57 7.33 -4.41 3.49
N VAL A 58 8.25 -4.50 2.54
CA VAL A 58 8.15 -3.85 1.23
C VAL A 58 8.35 -4.86 0.11
N LEU A 59 7.53 -4.81 -0.93
CA LEU A 59 7.87 -5.37 -2.23
C LEU A 59 8.31 -4.22 -3.14
N HIS A 60 9.60 -4.07 -3.31
CA HIS A 60 10.20 -3.02 -4.14
C HIS A 60 10.17 -3.39 -5.63
N SER A 61 10.01 -2.41 -6.50
CA SER A 61 10.10 -2.54 -7.97
C SER A 61 11.28 -1.74 -8.52
N ALA A 62 12.24 -2.40 -9.14
CA ALA A 62 13.34 -1.76 -9.86
C ALA A 62 12.85 -0.90 -11.05
N THR A 63 11.73 -1.28 -11.67
CA THR A 63 11.14 -0.57 -12.81
C THR A 63 10.65 0.82 -12.44
N THR A 64 9.95 0.94 -11.31
CA THR A 64 9.39 2.21 -10.82
C THR A 64 10.30 2.92 -9.83
N ARG A 65 11.26 2.20 -9.24
CA ARG A 65 12.10 2.58 -8.09
C ARG A 65 11.30 3.04 -6.87
N THR A 66 10.13 2.39 -6.69
CA THR A 66 9.21 2.61 -5.59
C THR A 66 8.75 1.26 -5.04
N PRO A 67 8.10 1.21 -3.86
CA PRO A 67 7.40 0.00 -3.47
C PRO A 67 6.24 -0.27 -4.44
N LEU A 68 5.97 -1.54 -4.78
CA LEU A 68 4.66 -1.97 -5.28
C LEU A 68 3.66 -1.93 -4.13
N TYR A 69 4.12 -2.27 -2.93
CA TYR A 69 3.40 -2.07 -1.68
C TYR A 69 4.36 -2.06 -0.48
N SER A 70 3.92 -1.42 0.60
CA SER A 70 4.42 -1.60 1.96
C SER A 70 3.32 -2.19 2.82
N ALA A 71 3.63 -3.15 3.68
CA ALA A 71 2.67 -3.87 4.52
C ALA A 71 3.02 -3.74 6.01
N GLU A 72 2.01 -3.52 6.85
CA GLU A 72 2.14 -3.31 8.29
C GLU A 72 1.09 -4.12 9.05
N HIS A 73 1.43 -4.53 10.25
CA HIS A 73 0.49 -5.08 11.23
C HIS A 73 0.36 -4.10 12.39
N LEU A 74 -0.78 -3.45 12.51
CA LEU A 74 -1.03 -2.45 13.54
C LEU A 74 -1.96 -3.01 14.60
N THR A 75 -1.50 -2.98 15.84
CA THR A 75 -2.27 -3.32 17.03
C THR A 75 -2.51 -2.07 17.87
N ARG A 76 -3.42 -2.18 18.87
CA ARG A 76 -3.61 -1.11 19.85
C ARG A 76 -2.29 -0.76 20.54
N ASP A 77 -1.50 -1.77 20.89
CA ASP A 77 -0.26 -1.58 21.64
C ASP A 77 0.84 -0.96 20.80
N THR A 78 1.03 -1.39 19.54
CA THR A 78 2.02 -0.80 18.64
C THR A 78 1.70 0.68 18.32
N VAL A 79 0.42 1.00 18.10
CA VAL A 79 -0.01 2.40 17.88
C VAL A 79 0.15 3.25 19.15
N ALA A 80 -0.08 2.67 20.34
CA ALA A 80 0.15 3.37 21.59
C ALA A 80 1.64 3.65 21.83
N ALA A 81 2.52 2.68 21.53
CA ALA A 81 3.97 2.86 21.60
C ALA A 81 4.46 3.96 20.63
N ALA A 82 3.98 3.93 19.39
CA ALA A 82 4.36 4.92 18.36
C ALA A 82 4.07 6.39 18.74
N ARG A 83 3.05 6.65 19.56
CA ARG A 83 2.70 8.02 19.99
C ARG A 83 3.78 8.72 20.80
N GLY A 84 4.62 7.96 21.49
CA GLY A 84 5.70 8.50 22.31
C GLY A 84 7.00 8.75 21.56
N ILE A 85 7.07 8.34 20.29
CA ILE A 85 8.30 8.41 19.50
C ILE A 85 8.39 9.77 18.78
N PRO A 86 9.40 10.60 19.10
CA PRO A 86 9.67 11.83 18.34
C PRO A 86 10.00 11.50 16.88
N ARG A 87 9.60 12.38 15.94
CA ARG A 87 9.94 12.21 14.53
C ARG A 87 11.37 12.71 14.27
N GLU A 88 12.34 11.80 14.25
CA GLU A 88 13.77 12.11 14.13
C GLU A 88 14.49 11.36 13.00
N GLY A 89 13.78 10.66 12.13
CA GLY A 89 14.37 9.87 11.05
C GLY A 89 14.90 10.71 9.89
N GLU A 90 15.95 10.21 9.24
CA GLU A 90 16.55 10.80 8.05
C GLU A 90 16.34 9.90 6.81
N PHE A 91 15.91 10.53 5.71
CA PHE A 91 15.73 9.81 4.44
C PHE A 91 17.08 9.29 3.92
N HIS A 92 17.07 8.03 3.48
CA HIS A 92 18.26 7.36 2.95
C HIS A 92 17.91 6.39 1.81
N PRO A 93 18.82 6.19 0.85
CA PRO A 93 18.70 5.10 -0.12
C PRO A 93 18.72 3.75 0.60
N GLU A 94 18.00 2.76 0.06
CA GLU A 94 17.97 1.41 0.65
C GLU A 94 19.26 0.65 0.34
N PRO A 95 20.11 0.33 1.36
CA PRO A 95 21.40 -0.31 1.12
C PRO A 95 21.28 -1.78 0.64
N ALA A 96 20.17 -2.46 0.96
CA ALA A 96 19.91 -3.82 0.52
C ALA A 96 19.54 -3.92 -0.98
N LEU A 97 19.30 -2.79 -1.66
CA LEU A 97 18.99 -2.73 -3.08
C LEU A 97 20.21 -2.32 -3.91
N PRO A 98 20.42 -2.92 -5.09
CA PRO A 98 21.41 -2.44 -6.05
C PRO A 98 21.17 -0.96 -6.40
N GLU A 99 22.24 -0.17 -6.53
CA GLU A 99 22.17 1.25 -6.87
C GLU A 99 21.41 1.51 -8.19
N ALA A 100 21.56 0.63 -9.17
CA ALA A 100 20.84 0.73 -10.44
C ALA A 100 19.32 0.51 -10.32
N GLU A 101 18.83 -0.05 -9.21
CA GLU A 101 17.43 -0.42 -8.99
C GLU A 101 16.71 0.43 -7.94
N ARG A 102 17.44 1.15 -7.09
CA ARG A 102 16.88 1.94 -5.99
C ARG A 102 16.69 3.41 -6.35
N ALA A 103 15.87 4.10 -5.59
CA ALA A 103 15.78 5.55 -5.61
C ALA A 103 16.92 6.18 -4.81
N GLU A 104 17.38 7.35 -5.26
CA GLU A 104 18.41 8.16 -4.59
C GLU A 104 17.80 9.49 -4.11
N LEU A 105 18.40 10.12 -3.11
CA LEU A 105 17.93 11.40 -2.58
C LEU A 105 17.87 12.51 -3.65
N GLN A 106 18.80 12.47 -4.59
CA GLN A 106 18.87 13.41 -5.70
C GLN A 106 17.69 13.30 -6.68
N ASP A 107 17.05 12.12 -6.79
CA ASP A 107 15.88 11.95 -7.65
C ASP A 107 14.73 12.87 -7.20
N TYR A 108 14.61 13.09 -5.89
CA TYR A 108 13.56 13.95 -5.31
C TYR A 108 13.96 15.42 -5.19
N ALA A 109 15.25 15.75 -5.35
CA ALA A 109 15.74 17.09 -5.14
C ALA A 109 15.11 18.08 -6.15
N ARG A 110 14.45 19.13 -5.62
CA ARG A 110 13.77 20.16 -6.44
C ARG A 110 12.74 19.62 -7.43
N SER A 111 12.20 18.43 -7.19
CA SER A 111 11.21 17.77 -8.05
C SER A 111 9.80 18.39 -7.95
N GLY A 112 9.51 19.13 -6.89
CA GLY A 112 8.16 19.60 -6.57
C GLY A 112 7.30 18.56 -5.85
N PHE A 113 7.82 17.33 -5.63
CA PHE A 113 7.15 16.26 -4.90
C PHE A 113 7.80 16.02 -3.54
N ASP A 114 6.99 15.62 -2.57
CA ASP A 114 7.46 15.09 -1.30
C ASP A 114 7.88 13.62 -1.43
N ARG A 115 8.73 13.16 -0.54
CA ARG A 115 8.98 11.74 -0.28
C ARG A 115 7.83 11.23 0.60
N GLY A 116 6.77 10.74 -0.05
CA GLY A 116 5.56 10.25 0.62
C GLY A 116 5.76 8.83 1.15
N HIS A 117 5.57 8.63 2.46
CA HIS A 117 5.65 7.31 3.09
C HIS A 117 4.50 6.41 2.67
N MET A 118 4.79 5.13 2.46
CA MET A 118 3.76 4.10 2.33
C MET A 118 3.48 3.47 3.71
N ALA A 119 4.50 3.00 4.44
CA ALA A 119 4.44 2.72 5.88
C ALA A 119 4.89 3.99 6.64
N PRO A 120 3.99 4.72 7.32
CA PRO A 120 4.31 6.03 7.87
C PRO A 120 5.17 5.94 9.13
N SER A 121 6.08 6.89 9.31
CA SER A 121 6.93 6.97 10.51
C SER A 121 6.15 7.08 11.82
N GLY A 122 4.92 7.61 11.76
CA GLY A 122 4.03 7.71 12.93
C GLY A 122 3.36 6.40 13.35
N ASP A 123 3.56 5.31 12.61
CA ASP A 123 3.04 3.97 12.94
C ASP A 123 4.14 3.08 13.58
N MET A 124 5.39 3.56 13.60
CA MET A 124 6.55 2.79 14.06
C MET A 124 6.65 2.80 15.58
N PRO A 125 6.77 1.61 16.23
CA PRO A 125 6.65 1.47 17.69
C PRO A 125 7.90 1.89 18.46
N ASP A 126 9.04 2.09 17.79
CA ASP A 126 10.30 2.53 18.37
C ASP A 126 11.14 3.34 17.37
N GLN A 127 12.28 3.88 17.85
CA GLN A 127 13.13 4.79 17.06
C GLN A 127 13.83 4.08 15.90
N ASP A 128 14.23 2.80 16.08
CA ASP A 128 14.93 2.04 15.04
C ASP A 128 13.97 1.71 13.89
N ALA A 129 12.77 1.21 14.20
CA ALA A 129 11.72 1.01 13.20
C ALA A 129 11.34 2.32 12.51
N GLN A 130 11.33 3.44 13.25
CA GLN A 130 11.07 4.75 12.65
C GLN A 130 12.18 5.13 11.66
N GLN A 131 13.45 4.96 11.99
CA GLN A 131 14.57 5.22 11.08
C GLN A 131 14.48 4.34 9.82
N GLU A 132 14.15 3.05 9.97
CA GLU A 132 13.92 2.15 8.83
C GLU A 132 12.81 2.67 7.90
N SER A 133 11.74 3.27 8.45
CA SER A 133 10.62 3.79 7.66
C SER A 133 11.03 4.91 6.69
N PHE A 134 12.17 5.60 6.95
CA PHE A 134 12.72 6.64 6.08
C PHE A 134 13.55 6.12 4.90
N SER A 135 13.67 4.78 4.74
CA SER A 135 14.24 4.18 3.52
C SER A 135 13.45 4.62 2.28
N LEU A 136 14.15 5.05 1.21
CA LEU A 136 13.53 5.41 -0.06
C LEU A 136 12.81 4.25 -0.74
N ALA A 137 13.09 2.99 -0.34
CA ALA A 137 12.32 1.83 -0.77
C ALA A 137 10.86 1.84 -0.28
N ASN A 138 10.55 2.65 0.75
CA ASN A 138 9.22 2.86 1.33
C ASN A 138 8.54 4.15 0.80
N MET A 139 9.14 4.85 -0.16
CA MET A 139 8.72 6.18 -0.60
C MET A 139 8.15 6.18 -2.02
N VAL A 140 7.21 7.10 -2.24
CA VAL A 140 6.77 7.49 -3.59
C VAL A 140 6.85 9.01 -3.75
N PRO A 141 7.05 9.54 -4.96
CA PRO A 141 6.84 10.96 -5.22
C PRO A 141 5.37 11.31 -5.03
N GLN A 142 5.06 12.11 -4.00
CA GLN A 142 3.69 12.45 -3.63
C GLN A 142 3.48 13.97 -3.68
N ALA A 143 2.34 14.41 -4.24
CA ALA A 143 1.99 15.83 -4.29
C ALA A 143 1.95 16.42 -2.87
N PRO A 144 2.62 17.56 -2.61
CA PRO A 144 2.80 18.08 -1.25
C PRO A 144 1.50 18.31 -0.47
N LYS A 145 0.45 18.83 -1.13
CA LYS A 145 -0.83 19.06 -0.45
C LYS A 145 -1.58 17.76 -0.18
N LEU A 146 -1.45 16.74 -1.04
CA LEU A 146 -1.95 15.40 -0.72
C LEU A 146 -1.22 14.86 0.50
N ASN A 147 0.12 14.78 0.45
CA ASN A 147 0.95 14.17 1.49
C ASN A 147 0.71 14.82 2.86
N ARG A 148 0.77 16.15 2.93
CA ARG A 148 0.76 16.91 4.19
C ARG A 148 -0.65 17.19 4.74
N SER A 149 -1.71 16.78 4.06
CA SER A 149 -3.09 17.06 4.48
C SER A 149 -3.98 15.83 4.47
N ILE A 150 -4.56 15.46 3.32
CA ILE A 150 -5.51 14.33 3.23
C ILE A 150 -4.83 12.99 3.52
N TRP A 151 -3.61 12.77 3.02
CA TRP A 151 -2.92 11.50 3.24
C TRP A 151 -2.56 11.29 4.70
N GLU A 152 -2.01 12.31 5.35
CA GLU A 152 -1.77 12.30 6.79
C GLU A 152 -3.09 12.13 7.59
N GLY A 153 -4.18 12.74 7.12
CA GLY A 153 -5.52 12.53 7.68
C GLY A 153 -6.01 11.08 7.56
N ILE A 154 -5.70 10.38 6.45
CA ILE A 154 -5.98 8.95 6.25
C ILE A 154 -5.14 8.13 7.23
N GLU A 155 -3.84 8.37 7.36
CA GLU A 155 -2.95 7.69 8.30
C GLU A 155 -3.44 7.83 9.73
N SER A 156 -3.78 9.04 10.15
CA SER A 156 -4.38 9.30 11.46
C SER A 156 -5.72 8.59 11.67
N ALA A 157 -6.56 8.47 10.63
CA ALA A 157 -7.81 7.73 10.69
C ALA A 157 -7.57 6.21 10.85
N VAL A 158 -6.52 5.67 10.19
CA VAL A 158 -6.12 4.26 10.29
C VAL A 158 -5.59 3.95 11.69
N ARG A 159 -4.72 4.79 12.29
CA ARG A 159 -4.27 4.63 13.69
C ARG A 159 -5.45 4.59 14.66
N ARG A 160 -6.40 5.52 14.55
CA ARG A 160 -7.63 5.50 15.37
C ARG A 160 -8.49 4.25 15.14
N LEU A 161 -8.47 3.69 13.91
CA LEU A 161 -9.15 2.44 13.61
C LEU A 161 -8.44 1.27 14.30
N ALA A 162 -7.11 1.17 14.24
CA ALA A 162 -6.32 0.16 14.94
C ALA A 162 -6.60 0.15 16.46
N GLU A 163 -6.67 1.32 17.07
CA GLU A 163 -7.04 1.43 18.50
C GLU A 163 -8.43 0.87 18.82
N ARG A 164 -9.41 1.13 17.96
CA ARG A 164 -10.79 0.64 18.15
C ARG A 164 -10.95 -0.84 17.82
N GLU A 165 -10.36 -1.29 16.72
CA GLU A 165 -10.46 -2.68 16.26
C GLU A 165 -9.52 -3.60 17.06
N GLY A 166 -8.39 -3.08 17.54
CA GLY A 166 -7.38 -3.78 18.33
C GLY A 166 -6.33 -4.50 17.49
N ASP A 167 -6.68 -4.92 16.27
CA ASP A 167 -5.83 -5.72 15.38
C ASP A 167 -6.25 -5.49 13.91
N ILE A 168 -5.39 -4.85 13.12
CA ILE A 168 -5.59 -4.60 11.69
C ILE A 168 -4.30 -4.83 10.90
N TYR A 169 -4.45 -5.29 9.67
CA TYR A 169 -3.37 -5.31 8.69
C TYR A 169 -3.57 -4.19 7.68
N VAL A 170 -2.49 -3.51 7.33
CA VAL A 170 -2.49 -2.38 6.40
C VAL A 170 -1.54 -2.68 5.25
N VAL A 171 -2.01 -2.46 4.01
CA VAL A 171 -1.16 -2.52 2.82
C VAL A 171 -1.36 -1.22 2.04
N THR A 172 -0.25 -0.53 1.82
CA THR A 172 -0.22 0.78 1.17
C THR A 172 0.62 0.70 -0.08
N GLY A 173 0.21 1.34 -1.16
CA GLY A 173 1.00 1.34 -2.37
C GLY A 173 0.57 2.38 -3.41
N PRO A 174 1.40 2.54 -4.46
CA PRO A 174 1.08 3.37 -5.62
C PRO A 174 0.13 2.67 -6.59
N ILE A 175 -0.57 3.48 -7.40
CA ILE A 175 -1.28 3.06 -8.59
C ILE A 175 -0.73 3.86 -9.77
N TYR A 176 -0.39 3.14 -10.83
CA TYR A 176 0.09 3.71 -12.09
C TYR A 176 -0.97 3.47 -13.17
N SER A 177 -1.58 4.52 -13.68
CA SER A 177 -2.61 4.42 -14.71
C SER A 177 -2.37 5.45 -15.83
N GLY A 178 -2.71 5.06 -17.08
CA GLY A 178 -2.47 5.88 -18.26
C GLY A 178 -1.24 5.44 -19.06
N ALA A 179 -1.11 5.96 -20.28
CA ALA A 179 -0.03 5.62 -21.21
C ALA A 179 1.27 6.39 -20.92
N GLU A 180 1.14 7.59 -20.36
CA GLU A 180 2.29 8.45 -20.06
C GLU A 180 2.36 8.68 -18.54
N LEU A 181 3.50 8.30 -17.94
CA LEU A 181 3.78 8.46 -16.52
C LEU A 181 4.91 9.49 -16.33
N GLN A 182 4.67 10.44 -15.44
CA GLN A 182 5.68 11.42 -15.04
C GLN A 182 6.83 10.73 -14.30
N ARG A 183 8.04 11.30 -14.41
CA ARG A 183 9.22 10.90 -13.63
C ARG A 183 9.80 12.09 -12.88
N VAL A 184 10.43 11.76 -11.75
CA VAL A 184 11.32 12.65 -11.01
C VAL A 184 12.65 11.93 -10.88
N GLY A 185 13.70 12.47 -11.51
CA GLY A 185 14.92 11.70 -11.69
C GLY A 185 14.61 10.34 -12.35
N ASN A 186 15.02 9.27 -11.70
CA ASN A 186 14.78 7.89 -12.17
C ASN A 186 13.49 7.26 -11.61
N VAL A 187 12.74 7.96 -10.75
CA VAL A 187 11.57 7.43 -10.04
C VAL A 187 10.28 7.77 -10.80
N ILE A 188 9.39 6.78 -10.98
CA ILE A 188 8.08 7.02 -11.60
C ILE A 188 7.11 7.61 -10.56
N VAL A 189 6.40 8.68 -10.96
CA VAL A 189 5.37 9.33 -10.14
C VAL A 189 4.07 8.55 -10.26
N PRO A 190 3.48 8.05 -9.17
CA PRO A 190 2.18 7.37 -9.23
C PRO A 190 1.06 8.36 -9.52
N THR A 191 0.04 7.91 -10.24
CA THR A 191 -1.17 8.70 -10.50
C THR A 191 -2.11 8.75 -9.31
N HIS A 192 -2.10 7.68 -8.49
CA HIS A 192 -2.85 7.58 -7.24
C HIS A 192 -2.03 6.81 -6.21
N THR A 193 -2.42 6.92 -4.94
CA THR A 193 -1.96 6.07 -3.85
C THR A 193 -3.16 5.38 -3.21
N PHE A 194 -2.98 4.16 -2.72
CA PHE A 194 -3.99 3.45 -1.95
C PHE A 194 -3.48 3.06 -0.56
N LYS A 195 -4.39 2.95 0.40
CA LYS A 195 -4.15 2.37 1.72
C LYS A 195 -5.29 1.42 2.03
N ALA A 196 -5.01 0.10 1.94
CA ALA A 196 -5.96 -0.98 2.19
C ALA A 196 -5.87 -1.46 3.64
N ILE A 197 -7.00 -1.65 4.28
CA ILE A 197 -7.10 -2.03 5.69
C ILE A 197 -7.95 -3.30 5.80
N MET A 198 -7.42 -4.30 6.51
CA MET A 198 -8.12 -5.51 6.92
C MET A 198 -8.36 -5.49 8.42
N SER A 199 -9.61 -5.53 8.86
CA SER A 199 -9.98 -5.70 10.27
C SER A 199 -10.12 -7.18 10.58
N VAL A 200 -9.23 -7.71 11.43
CA VAL A 200 -9.25 -9.12 11.85
C VAL A 200 -10.57 -9.43 12.55
N ARG A 201 -11.01 -8.55 13.45
CA ARG A 201 -12.25 -8.71 14.21
C ARG A 201 -13.51 -8.79 13.33
N ARG A 202 -13.54 -8.05 12.23
CA ARG A 202 -14.71 -7.98 11.34
C ARG A 202 -14.66 -8.96 10.18
N GLY A 203 -13.47 -9.50 9.85
CA GLY A 203 -13.28 -10.31 8.66
C GLY A 203 -13.55 -9.55 7.34
N LEU A 204 -13.43 -8.23 7.34
CA LEU A 204 -13.71 -7.34 6.22
C LEU A 204 -12.54 -6.40 5.94
N ALA A 205 -12.43 -5.97 4.69
CA ALA A 205 -11.42 -5.02 4.25
C ALA A 205 -12.00 -3.93 3.34
N ALA A 206 -11.33 -2.79 3.27
CA ALA A 206 -11.57 -1.72 2.29
C ALA A 206 -10.30 -0.91 2.08
N ALA A 207 -10.25 -0.09 1.03
CA ALA A 207 -9.12 0.78 0.76
C ALA A 207 -9.56 2.22 0.54
N TYR A 208 -8.79 3.16 1.12
CA TYR A 208 -8.75 4.52 0.60
C TYR A 208 -7.93 4.54 -0.68
N VAL A 209 -8.40 5.29 -1.66
CA VAL A 209 -7.66 5.63 -2.88
C VAL A 209 -7.68 7.14 -3.02
N ALA A 210 -6.52 7.76 -3.17
CA ALA A 210 -6.38 9.20 -3.36
C ALA A 210 -5.61 9.51 -4.63
N LYS A 211 -6.09 10.47 -5.42
CA LYS A 211 -5.37 10.96 -6.60
C LYS A 211 -4.15 11.75 -6.18
N ASN A 212 -3.02 11.50 -6.82
CA ASN A 212 -1.74 12.13 -6.48
C ASN A 212 -1.61 13.53 -7.08
N VAL A 213 -2.46 14.44 -6.64
CA VAL A 213 -2.50 15.86 -7.04
C VAL A 213 -2.83 16.73 -5.83
N ASP A 214 -2.59 18.03 -5.93
CA ASP A 214 -2.82 19.00 -4.86
C ASP A 214 -4.27 19.10 -4.38
N SER A 215 -5.26 18.90 -5.26
CA SER A 215 -6.67 18.87 -4.88
C SER A 215 -7.07 17.60 -4.11
N ALA A 216 -6.23 16.56 -4.20
CA ALA A 216 -6.31 15.32 -3.44
C ALA A 216 -7.72 14.68 -3.33
N PRO A 217 -8.49 14.51 -4.41
CA PRO A 217 -9.75 13.78 -4.33
C PRO A 217 -9.50 12.33 -3.91
N TRP A 218 -10.35 11.81 -3.04
CA TRP A 218 -10.24 10.46 -2.50
C TRP A 218 -11.58 9.73 -2.48
N ALA A 219 -11.51 8.39 -2.41
CA ALA A 219 -12.66 7.50 -2.29
C ALA A 219 -12.32 6.29 -1.43
N VAL A 220 -13.36 5.58 -0.98
CA VAL A 220 -13.23 4.23 -0.38
C VAL A 220 -13.78 3.22 -1.37
N ILE A 221 -13.00 2.15 -1.62
CA ILE A 221 -13.36 1.07 -2.53
C ILE A 221 -13.22 -0.28 -1.84
N ASN A 222 -13.88 -1.32 -2.40
CA ASN A 222 -13.72 -2.71 -1.94
C ASN A 222 -12.45 -3.36 -2.51
N MET A 223 -12.12 -4.57 -2.03
CA MET A 223 -10.88 -5.25 -2.43
C MET A 223 -10.91 -5.78 -3.87
N ALA A 224 -12.08 -6.07 -4.44
CA ALA A 224 -12.20 -6.47 -5.84
C ALA A 224 -11.88 -5.28 -6.77
N GLN A 225 -12.47 -4.12 -6.50
CA GLN A 225 -12.15 -2.88 -7.23
C GLN A 225 -10.66 -2.49 -7.11
N LEU A 226 -10.06 -2.69 -5.93
CA LEU A 226 -8.64 -2.43 -5.76
C LEU A 226 -7.78 -3.41 -6.59
N ALA A 227 -8.15 -4.68 -6.66
CA ALA A 227 -7.44 -5.67 -7.47
C ALA A 227 -7.48 -5.31 -8.98
N ASP A 228 -8.62 -4.84 -9.48
CA ASP A 228 -8.77 -4.36 -10.87
C ASP A 228 -7.86 -3.15 -11.17
N LEU A 229 -7.70 -2.25 -10.20
CA LEU A 229 -6.87 -1.04 -10.35
C LEU A 229 -5.37 -1.31 -10.25
N THR A 230 -4.98 -2.27 -9.41
CA THR A 230 -3.56 -2.48 -9.05
C THR A 230 -2.94 -3.70 -9.69
N GLY A 231 -3.74 -4.68 -10.11
CA GLY A 231 -3.25 -6.01 -10.47
C GLY A 231 -2.74 -6.83 -9.28
N LEU A 232 -3.17 -6.48 -8.05
CA LEU A 232 -2.79 -7.15 -6.80
C LEU A 232 -4.02 -7.67 -6.07
N THR A 233 -4.00 -8.94 -5.61
CA THR A 233 -4.90 -9.37 -4.54
C THR A 233 -4.24 -9.05 -3.21
N VAL A 234 -4.61 -7.91 -2.61
CA VAL A 234 -3.91 -7.34 -1.45
C VAL A 234 -4.02 -8.20 -0.19
N PHE A 235 -5.17 -8.81 0.05
CA PHE A 235 -5.39 -9.77 1.14
C PHE A 235 -5.84 -11.12 0.58
N PRO A 236 -4.90 -11.99 0.12
CA PRO A 236 -5.26 -13.25 -0.56
C PRO A 236 -6.01 -14.22 0.35
N ALA A 237 -5.76 -14.21 1.66
CA ALA A 237 -6.49 -15.02 2.63
C ALA A 237 -7.94 -14.56 2.88
N LEU A 238 -8.33 -13.36 2.42
CA LEU A 238 -9.71 -12.88 2.54
C LEU A 238 -10.63 -13.68 1.58
N PRO A 239 -11.72 -14.29 2.07
CA PRO A 239 -12.66 -15.02 1.22
C PRO A 239 -13.17 -14.20 0.04
N ALA A 240 -13.40 -14.84 -1.11
CA ALA A 240 -13.80 -14.15 -2.34
C ALA A 240 -15.08 -13.30 -2.18
N GLY A 241 -16.09 -13.80 -1.44
CA GLY A 241 -17.31 -13.06 -1.14
C GLY A 241 -17.05 -11.80 -0.29
N ALA A 242 -16.12 -11.86 0.65
CA ALA A 242 -15.77 -10.73 1.50
C ALA A 242 -15.02 -9.62 0.75
N ARG A 243 -14.39 -9.94 -0.39
CA ARG A 243 -13.70 -8.92 -1.23
C ARG A 243 -14.66 -7.96 -1.92
N GLN A 244 -15.92 -8.34 -2.08
CA GLN A 244 -16.97 -7.50 -2.67
C GLN A 244 -17.64 -6.58 -1.64
N VAL A 245 -17.44 -6.85 -0.34
CA VAL A 245 -18.04 -6.09 0.76
C VAL A 245 -17.00 -5.14 1.33
N SER A 246 -17.36 -3.85 1.42
CA SER A 246 -16.45 -2.84 2.00
C SER A 246 -16.55 -2.78 3.53
N LEU A 247 -15.41 -2.83 4.20
CA LEU A 247 -15.28 -2.36 5.57
C LEU A 247 -15.63 -0.87 5.62
N ARG A 248 -16.45 -0.46 6.57
CA ARG A 248 -16.72 0.97 6.78
C ARG A 248 -15.49 1.65 7.39
N LEU A 249 -14.79 2.44 6.60
CA LEU A 249 -13.65 3.23 7.02
C LEU A 249 -14.08 4.61 7.52
N PRO A 250 -13.40 5.19 8.54
CA PRO A 250 -13.68 6.55 9.00
C PRO A 250 -13.29 7.58 7.94
N ALA A 251 -14.03 8.67 7.83
CA ALA A 251 -13.62 9.78 6.97
C ALA A 251 -12.30 10.41 7.49
N PRO A 252 -11.32 10.65 6.63
CA PRO A 252 -10.09 11.35 7.03
C PRO A 252 -10.40 12.82 7.33
N THR A 253 -9.73 13.35 8.34
CA THR A 253 -9.74 14.80 8.62
C THR A 253 -8.44 15.37 8.10
N PRO A 254 -8.46 16.31 7.13
CA PRO A 254 -7.24 16.92 6.61
C PRO A 254 -6.39 17.51 7.74
N HIS A 255 -5.08 17.23 7.74
CA HIS A 255 -4.16 17.82 8.71
C HIS A 255 -4.13 19.34 8.55
N GLY A 256 -4.01 20.08 9.66
CA GLY A 256 -4.02 21.55 9.66
C GLY A 256 -5.41 22.21 9.72
N TYR A 257 -6.51 21.48 9.48
CA TYR A 257 -7.87 22.05 9.57
C TYR A 257 -8.37 22.20 11.03
N GLY A 258 -7.83 21.42 11.97
CA GLY A 258 -8.25 21.43 13.37
C GLY A 258 -7.66 22.55 14.24
N SER A 259 -6.51 23.13 13.84
CA SER A 259 -5.81 24.14 14.64
C SER A 259 -6.44 25.56 14.55
N ARG A 260 -7.23 25.84 13.49
CA ARG A 260 -7.87 27.14 13.30
C ARG A 260 -9.20 27.35 14.05
N ARG A 261 -9.78 26.29 14.65
CA ARG A 261 -11.07 26.41 15.40
C ARG A 261 -10.90 26.75 16.89
N ARG A 262 -9.68 26.85 17.44
CA ARG A 262 -9.46 27.22 18.86
C ARG A 262 -9.03 28.67 19.07
N GLY A 263 -9.10 29.52 18.07
CA GLY A 263 -8.54 30.89 18.12
C GLY A 263 -9.53 32.05 17.99
N TYR A 264 -10.86 31.83 18.01
CA TYR A 264 -11.83 32.94 18.05
C TYR A 264 -13.02 32.56 18.91
N ALA A 265 -12.85 32.70 20.22
CA ALA A 265 -13.90 32.93 21.19
C ALA A 265 -13.29 33.74 22.33
N GLN A 266 -13.22 35.04 22.13
CA GLN A 266 -13.27 36.08 23.17
C GLN A 266 -14.18 37.17 22.66
#